data_f4b51c143c3046c549f69f0e9ce6be28
#
_entry.id   f4b51c143c3046c549f69f0e9ce6be28
#
_cell.length_a   1.000
_cell.length_b   1.000
_cell.length_c   1.000
_cell.angle_alpha   90.00
_cell.angle_beta   90.00
_cell.angle_gamma   90.00
#
_symmetry.space_group_name_H-M   'P 1'
#
loop_
_entity.id
_entity.type
_entity.pdbx_description
1 polymer ?
#
loop_
_entity_poly.entity_id
_entity_poly.type
_entity_poly.pdbx_seq_one_letter_code
_entity_poly.pdbx_strand_id
1 'polypeptide(L)'
;MKAFGLKLGRAVLVLSLGVASAGAGETAVRRDIPYLPDEALVSASAYQRERCRLDVRVPVGVTGFPTVVWFHGGGLTGGSKHFIRIDEGIAQVAANYRLLQKDGSVTGDDCIDDATAAVAWTLRNVAKFGGDPKKVYVSGMSAGGYLTMMVGMDPSRLGKYGFRPTDLAGLAPISGQATKHFNVRAFAGDVDPQYLPKIDRLAPLAYCSKDLPPIVSICGEPPWEWPCRAEENRLLIASCVALGHEKAWFVSCPYADHGRALTAGVPYVELFVQGRLPDSLRLGARR
;
A
#
# COMPACT_ATOMS: atom_id res chain seq x y z
N MET A 1 -54.97 54.47 34.98
CA MET A 1 -53.76 53.59 35.13
C MET A 1 -53.93 52.39 34.22
N LYS A 2 -53.21 52.34 33.07
CA LYS A 2 -53.33 51.28 32.07
C LYS A 2 -52.19 50.29 32.28
N ALA A 3 -52.52 49.02 32.52
CA ALA A 3 -51.55 47.94 32.59
C ALA A 3 -51.22 47.42 31.13
N PHE A 4 -49.96 47.41 30.76
CA PHE A 4 -49.46 46.87 29.55
C PHE A 4 -49.10 45.38 29.76
N GLY A 5 -49.83 44.49 29.13
CA GLY A 5 -49.52 43.07 29.09
C GLY A 5 -48.56 42.74 27.96
N LEU A 6 -47.39 42.26 28.32
CA LEU A 6 -46.35 41.79 27.37
C LEU A 6 -46.61 40.32 27.03
N LYS A 7 -46.97 40.03 25.77
CA LYS A 7 -47.04 38.65 25.24
C LYS A 7 -45.67 38.18 24.81
N LEU A 8 -45.10 37.19 25.48
CA LEU A 8 -43.92 36.46 25.01
C LEU A 8 -44.35 35.47 23.90
N GLY A 9 -43.95 35.73 22.67
CA GLY A 9 -44.07 34.79 21.59
C GLY A 9 -42.95 33.75 21.69
N ARG A 10 -43.30 32.46 21.83
CA ARG A 10 -42.37 31.34 21.68
C ARG A 10 -42.05 31.15 20.21
N ALA A 11 -40.82 31.44 19.80
CA ALA A 11 -40.30 31.04 18.50
C ALA A 11 -39.98 29.53 18.55
N VAL A 12 -40.67 28.74 17.75
CA VAL A 12 -40.37 27.34 17.51
C VAL A 12 -39.31 27.29 16.42
N LEU A 13 -38.08 26.95 16.80
CA LEU A 13 -37.00 26.71 15.87
C LEU A 13 -37.21 25.33 15.23
N VAL A 14 -37.70 25.26 14.00
CA VAL A 14 -37.76 24.03 13.20
C VAL A 14 -36.37 23.77 12.66
N LEU A 15 -35.61 22.84 13.27
CA LEU A 15 -34.41 22.29 12.67
C LEU A 15 -34.85 21.36 11.53
N SER A 16 -34.71 21.78 10.28
CA SER A 16 -34.77 20.91 9.14
C SER A 16 -33.49 20.09 9.09
N LEU A 17 -33.56 18.80 9.46
CA LEU A 17 -32.54 17.83 9.12
C LEU A 17 -32.57 17.61 7.61
N GLY A 18 -31.72 18.32 6.90
CA GLY A 18 -31.41 18.00 5.51
C GLY A 18 -30.67 16.67 5.47
N VAL A 19 -31.32 15.64 4.93
CA VAL A 19 -30.64 14.40 4.50
C VAL A 19 -29.76 14.82 3.32
N ALA A 20 -28.46 15.01 3.57
CA ALA A 20 -27.49 15.19 2.49
C ALA A 20 -27.46 13.88 1.69
N SER A 21 -27.80 13.97 0.41
CA SER A 21 -27.53 12.90 -0.56
C SER A 21 -26.02 12.65 -0.53
N ALA A 22 -25.61 11.36 -0.46
CA ALA A 22 -24.22 10.96 -0.62
C ALA A 22 -23.78 11.27 -2.07
N GLY A 23 -23.34 12.49 -2.29
CA GLY A 23 -22.54 12.88 -3.46
C GLY A 23 -21.12 12.36 -3.24
N ALA A 24 -20.36 12.18 -4.34
CA ALA A 24 -18.95 11.83 -4.30
C ALA A 24 -18.26 12.63 -3.17
N GLY A 25 -17.62 11.92 -2.23
CA GLY A 25 -17.13 12.52 -1.00
C GLY A 25 -16.02 13.53 -1.29
N GLU A 26 -16.09 14.70 -0.67
CA GLU A 26 -15.02 15.70 -0.75
C GLU A 26 -13.74 15.12 -0.14
N THR A 27 -12.60 15.31 -0.81
CA THR A 27 -11.30 14.86 -0.32
C THR A 27 -10.35 16.04 -0.09
N ALA A 28 -9.55 15.97 0.98
CA ALA A 28 -8.48 16.93 1.26
C ALA A 28 -7.11 16.31 0.93
N VAL A 29 -6.21 17.13 0.40
CA VAL A 29 -4.88 16.70 -0.01
C VAL A 29 -3.80 17.51 0.72
N ARG A 30 -2.81 16.80 1.27
CA ARG A 30 -1.54 17.36 1.75
C ARG A 30 -0.41 16.78 0.91
N ARG A 31 0.48 17.64 0.43
CA ARG A 31 1.56 17.23 -0.49
C ARG A 31 2.94 17.42 0.11
N ASP A 32 3.88 16.63 -0.40
CA ASP A 32 5.32 16.77 -0.17
C ASP A 32 5.74 16.71 1.31
N ILE A 33 5.01 15.89 2.09
CA ILE A 33 5.31 15.67 3.51
C ILE A 33 6.58 14.82 3.63
N PRO A 34 7.65 15.28 4.30
CA PRO A 34 8.80 14.45 4.58
C PRO A 34 8.41 13.33 5.57
N TYR A 35 8.87 12.11 5.31
CA TYR A 35 8.51 10.95 6.14
C TYR A 35 9.69 10.32 6.88
N LEU A 36 10.91 10.75 6.60
CA LEU A 36 12.07 10.28 7.35
C LEU A 36 11.98 10.74 8.80
N PRO A 37 12.36 9.91 9.77
CA PRO A 37 12.49 10.36 11.16
C PRO A 37 13.61 11.39 11.30
N ASP A 38 13.53 12.24 12.34
CA ASP A 38 14.44 13.35 12.54
C ASP A 38 15.92 12.90 12.60
N GLU A 39 16.17 11.74 13.20
CA GLU A 39 17.53 11.18 13.30
C GLU A 39 18.09 10.85 11.91
N ALA A 40 17.26 10.31 11.01
CA ALA A 40 17.66 10.00 9.65
C ALA A 40 17.83 11.25 8.79
N LEU A 41 17.07 12.32 9.07
CA LEU A 41 17.17 13.59 8.35
C LEU A 41 18.55 14.26 8.56
N VAL A 42 19.21 14.07 9.70
CA VAL A 42 20.53 14.63 9.98
C VAL A 42 21.58 14.14 8.98
N SER A 43 21.59 12.85 8.67
CA SER A 43 22.55 12.20 7.77
C SER A 43 22.05 12.02 6.33
N ALA A 44 20.80 12.36 6.04
CA ALA A 44 20.19 12.16 4.73
C ALA A 44 20.91 12.98 3.65
N SER A 45 21.18 12.37 2.50
CA SER A 45 21.65 13.07 1.31
C SER A 45 20.61 14.05 0.77
N ALA A 46 21.00 15.02 -0.06
CA ALA A 46 20.08 15.92 -0.74
C ALA A 46 19.06 15.14 -1.55
N TYR A 47 19.48 14.10 -2.29
CA TYR A 47 18.61 13.23 -3.07
C TYR A 47 17.60 12.46 -2.18
N GLN A 48 18.04 11.97 -1.02
CA GLN A 48 17.15 11.29 -0.09
C GLN A 48 16.09 12.24 0.47
N ARG A 49 16.46 13.48 0.85
CA ARG A 49 15.51 14.50 1.32
C ARG A 49 14.50 14.91 0.25
N GLU A 50 14.94 14.95 -1.01
CA GLU A 50 14.08 15.23 -2.16
C GLU A 50 13.09 14.08 -2.40
N ARG A 51 13.57 12.82 -2.44
CA ARG A 51 12.76 11.67 -2.76
C ARG A 51 11.88 11.18 -1.61
N CYS A 52 12.35 11.23 -0.38
CA CYS A 52 11.62 10.69 0.77
C CYS A 52 10.48 11.61 1.23
N ARG A 53 9.52 11.82 0.31
CA ARG A 53 8.30 12.61 0.52
C ARG A 53 7.07 11.82 0.10
N LEU A 54 5.96 12.08 0.77
CA LEU A 54 4.67 11.49 0.47
C LEU A 54 3.58 12.54 0.33
N ASP A 55 2.51 12.16 -0.36
CA ASP A 55 1.25 12.92 -0.42
C ASP A 55 0.17 12.13 0.31
N VAL A 56 -0.69 12.85 1.03
CA VAL A 56 -1.84 12.27 1.75
C VAL A 56 -3.11 12.83 1.15
N ARG A 57 -4.05 11.95 0.78
CA ARG A 57 -5.43 12.27 0.39
C ARG A 57 -6.38 11.59 1.37
N VAL A 58 -7.27 12.35 1.98
CA VAL A 58 -8.22 11.84 2.97
C VAL A 58 -9.65 12.29 2.68
N PRO A 59 -10.69 11.51 3.00
CA PRO A 59 -12.07 11.95 2.96
C PRO A 59 -12.32 13.07 3.96
N VAL A 60 -13.16 14.06 3.60
CA VAL A 60 -13.53 15.19 4.46
C VAL A 60 -14.78 14.83 5.26
N GLY A 61 -14.82 15.23 6.53
CA GLY A 61 -15.99 15.02 7.39
C GLY A 61 -16.20 13.58 7.89
N VAL A 62 -15.25 12.69 7.62
CA VAL A 62 -15.27 11.27 8.04
C VAL A 62 -14.07 10.97 8.93
N THR A 63 -14.23 10.06 9.89
CA THR A 63 -13.15 9.56 10.74
C THR A 63 -13.15 8.04 10.78
N GLY A 64 -12.01 7.44 11.18
CA GLY A 64 -11.87 5.98 11.27
C GLY A 64 -11.79 5.28 9.91
N PHE A 65 -11.52 6.02 8.84
CA PHE A 65 -11.38 5.48 7.49
C PHE A 65 -10.14 4.60 7.34
N PRO A 66 -10.18 3.60 6.44
CA PRO A 66 -9.00 2.83 6.06
C PRO A 66 -8.05 3.66 5.20
N THR A 67 -6.77 3.33 5.26
CA THR A 67 -5.71 4.03 4.52
C THR A 67 -4.87 3.05 3.72
N VAL A 68 -4.66 3.33 2.43
CA VAL A 68 -3.75 2.60 1.57
C VAL A 68 -2.46 3.39 1.39
N VAL A 69 -1.34 2.83 1.82
CA VAL A 69 -0.01 3.32 1.43
C VAL A 69 0.30 2.75 0.05
N TRP A 70 0.50 3.64 -0.91
CA TRP A 70 0.70 3.28 -2.31
C TRP A 70 2.12 3.57 -2.78
N PHE A 71 2.77 2.55 -3.33
CA PHE A 71 4.07 2.65 -3.99
C PHE A 71 3.94 2.53 -5.51
N HIS A 72 4.53 3.48 -6.22
CA HIS A 72 4.56 3.49 -7.68
C HIS A 72 5.47 2.38 -8.25
N GLY A 73 5.22 2.00 -9.50
CA GLY A 73 6.09 1.12 -10.27
C GLY A 73 7.31 1.85 -10.85
N GLY A 74 7.86 1.29 -11.92
CA GLY A 74 9.02 1.86 -12.63
C GLY A 74 10.32 1.14 -12.37
N GLY A 75 10.28 -0.15 -12.02
CA GLY A 75 11.45 -1.02 -11.90
C GLY A 75 12.46 -0.62 -10.83
N LEU A 76 12.08 0.19 -9.84
CA LEU A 76 12.96 0.84 -8.85
C LEU A 76 13.95 1.83 -9.48
N THR A 77 13.83 2.15 -10.77
CA THR A 77 14.75 3.04 -11.50
C THR A 77 14.05 4.28 -12.04
N GLY A 78 12.74 4.37 -11.93
CA GLY A 78 11.92 5.49 -12.39
C GLY A 78 10.59 5.56 -11.66
N GLY A 79 9.79 6.57 -12.01
CA GLY A 79 8.47 6.78 -11.44
C GLY A 79 8.45 7.80 -10.30
N SER A 80 7.24 8.17 -9.91
CA SER A 80 6.99 9.11 -8.81
C SER A 80 5.64 8.85 -8.16
N LYS A 81 5.47 9.35 -6.93
CA LYS A 81 4.23 9.26 -6.16
C LYS A 81 3.04 9.85 -6.91
N HIS A 82 1.95 9.14 -6.90
CA HIS A 82 0.67 9.55 -7.45
C HIS A 82 -0.46 8.82 -6.73
N PHE A 83 -1.63 9.43 -6.69
CA PHE A 83 -2.83 8.75 -6.22
C PHE A 83 -3.39 7.84 -7.30
N ILE A 84 -3.87 6.67 -6.90
CA ILE A 84 -4.64 5.78 -7.78
C ILE A 84 -6.12 6.13 -7.72
N ARG A 85 -6.87 5.68 -8.72
CA ARG A 85 -8.32 5.81 -8.73
C ARG A 85 -8.93 4.69 -7.89
N ILE A 86 -9.27 5.01 -6.65
CA ILE A 86 -9.86 4.12 -5.64
C ILE A 86 -11.01 4.85 -4.94
N ASP A 87 -11.92 4.13 -4.30
CA ASP A 87 -13.05 4.66 -3.54
C ASP A 87 -12.62 5.84 -2.65
N GLU A 88 -13.40 6.93 -2.68
CA GLU A 88 -13.09 8.19 -1.97
C GLU A 88 -13.21 8.07 -0.45
N GLY A 89 -13.88 7.04 0.06
CA GLY A 89 -13.91 6.69 1.48
C GLY A 89 -12.61 6.03 1.98
N ILE A 90 -11.68 5.71 1.09
CA ILE A 90 -10.36 5.15 1.40
C ILE A 90 -9.30 6.24 1.28
N ALA A 91 -8.64 6.55 2.38
CA ALA A 91 -7.51 7.48 2.34
C ALA A 91 -6.31 6.86 1.58
N GLN A 92 -5.50 7.72 0.97
CA GLN A 92 -4.28 7.29 0.29
C GLN A 92 -3.06 8.05 0.80
N VAL A 93 -1.98 7.33 0.99
CA VAL A 93 -0.64 7.86 1.22
C VAL A 93 0.23 7.42 0.04
N ALA A 94 0.44 8.30 -0.93
CA ALA A 94 1.30 8.02 -2.08
C ALA A 94 2.73 8.43 -1.77
N ALA A 95 3.66 7.48 -1.78
CA ALA A 95 5.04 7.72 -1.36
C ALA A 95 6.03 7.60 -2.51
N ASN A 96 6.98 8.55 -2.57
CA ASN A 96 8.22 8.36 -3.29
C ASN A 96 9.21 7.56 -2.42
N TYR A 97 10.21 6.99 -3.06
CA TYR A 97 11.37 6.34 -2.47
C TYR A 97 12.58 6.63 -3.36
N ARG A 98 13.81 6.50 -2.84
CA ARG A 98 15.01 6.61 -3.67
C ARG A 98 15.00 5.56 -4.77
N LEU A 99 15.47 5.93 -5.95
CA LEU A 99 15.59 5.05 -7.11
C LEU A 99 17.01 4.50 -7.18
N LEU A 100 17.16 3.25 -7.58
CA LEU A 100 18.44 2.58 -7.76
C LEU A 100 19.40 3.42 -8.60
N GLN A 101 20.67 3.48 -8.20
CA GLN A 101 21.73 4.16 -8.94
C GLN A 101 22.80 3.15 -9.38
N LYS A 102 23.25 3.31 -10.63
CA LYS A 102 24.26 2.38 -11.21
C LYS A 102 25.60 2.44 -10.53
N ASP A 103 25.91 3.57 -9.89
CA ASP A 103 27.14 3.78 -9.13
C ASP A 103 27.10 3.15 -7.73
N GLY A 104 25.98 2.49 -7.38
CA GLY A 104 25.79 1.87 -6.06
C GLY A 104 25.46 2.83 -4.93
N SER A 105 25.30 4.13 -5.21
CA SER A 105 24.95 5.14 -4.18
C SER A 105 23.53 4.95 -3.63
N VAL A 106 22.65 4.24 -4.35
CA VAL A 106 21.34 3.77 -3.87
C VAL A 106 21.17 2.32 -4.28
N THR A 107 20.96 1.47 -3.29
CA THR A 107 20.81 0.01 -3.41
C THR A 107 19.35 -0.43 -3.27
N GLY A 108 19.10 -1.73 -3.44
CA GLY A 108 17.77 -2.31 -3.17
C GLY A 108 17.34 -2.17 -1.71
N ASP A 109 18.29 -2.27 -0.78
CA ASP A 109 18.01 -2.03 0.65
C ASP A 109 17.57 -0.60 0.91
N ASP A 110 18.20 0.39 0.27
CA ASP A 110 17.81 1.80 0.41
C ASP A 110 16.38 2.05 -0.08
N CYS A 111 15.99 1.45 -1.20
CA CYS A 111 14.61 1.55 -1.71
C CYS A 111 13.60 0.95 -0.73
N ILE A 112 13.92 -0.22 -0.15
CA ILE A 112 13.07 -0.91 0.82
C ILE A 112 13.02 -0.13 2.14
N ASP A 113 14.14 0.40 2.61
CA ASP A 113 14.22 1.17 3.86
C ASP A 113 13.41 2.47 3.77
N ASP A 114 13.48 3.17 2.64
CA ASP A 114 12.66 4.36 2.38
C ASP A 114 11.15 4.00 2.36
N ALA A 115 10.77 2.92 1.68
CA ALA A 115 9.39 2.43 1.66
C ALA A 115 8.92 2.05 3.07
N THR A 116 9.79 1.40 3.86
CA THR A 116 9.51 1.05 5.26
C THR A 116 9.29 2.28 6.12
N ALA A 117 10.11 3.31 5.96
CA ALA A 117 9.97 4.58 6.68
C ALA A 117 8.62 5.26 6.36
N ALA A 118 8.19 5.24 5.09
CA ALA A 118 6.90 5.80 4.68
C ALA A 118 5.71 5.06 5.32
N VAL A 119 5.77 3.72 5.40
CA VAL A 119 4.75 2.91 6.09
C VAL A 119 4.75 3.19 7.59
N ALA A 120 5.92 3.21 8.23
CA ALA A 120 6.05 3.51 9.65
C ALA A 120 5.56 4.93 9.99
N TRP A 121 5.87 5.92 9.12
CA TRP A 121 5.31 7.27 9.24
C TRP A 121 3.78 7.25 9.20
N THR A 122 3.20 6.48 8.28
CA THR A 122 1.74 6.38 8.15
C THR A 122 1.10 5.79 9.40
N LEU A 123 1.62 4.69 9.92
CA LEU A 123 1.13 4.05 11.15
C LEU A 123 1.15 5.02 12.34
N ARG A 124 2.17 5.89 12.45
CA ARG A 124 2.29 6.88 13.53
C ARG A 124 1.40 8.10 13.35
N ASN A 125 1.05 8.47 12.12
CA ASN A 125 0.46 9.78 11.85
C ASN A 125 -0.96 9.73 11.30
N VAL A 126 -1.43 8.62 10.77
CA VAL A 126 -2.74 8.54 10.09
C VAL A 126 -3.90 8.99 10.98
N ALA A 127 -3.83 8.75 12.29
CA ALA A 127 -4.83 9.21 13.25
C ALA A 127 -4.96 10.75 13.31
N LYS A 128 -3.86 11.49 13.06
CA LYS A 128 -3.88 12.97 12.99
C LYS A 128 -4.66 13.49 11.80
N PHE A 129 -4.88 12.64 10.81
CA PHE A 129 -5.68 12.93 9.61
C PHE A 129 -7.11 12.38 9.71
N GLY A 130 -7.47 11.73 10.83
CA GLY A 130 -8.77 11.11 11.03
C GLY A 130 -8.86 9.64 10.65
N GLY A 131 -7.79 9.01 10.17
CA GLY A 131 -7.76 7.60 9.81
C GLY A 131 -7.61 6.68 11.02
N ASP A 132 -7.95 5.40 10.83
CA ASP A 132 -7.76 4.36 11.83
C ASP A 132 -6.37 3.71 11.65
N PRO A 133 -5.43 3.82 12.62
CA PRO A 133 -4.12 3.21 12.51
C PRO A 133 -4.15 1.66 12.47
N LYS A 134 -5.28 1.04 12.85
CA LYS A 134 -5.49 -0.40 12.71
C LYS A 134 -6.00 -0.81 11.31
N LYS A 135 -6.27 0.15 10.45
CA LYS A 135 -6.76 -0.06 9.08
C LYS A 135 -5.78 0.51 8.04
N VAL A 136 -4.48 0.32 8.27
CA VAL A 136 -3.43 0.69 7.33
C VAL A 136 -3.09 -0.52 6.46
N TYR A 137 -3.29 -0.37 5.16
CA TYR A 137 -2.96 -1.36 4.14
C TYR A 137 -1.78 -0.85 3.31
N VAL A 138 -0.98 -1.77 2.77
CA VAL A 138 0.10 -1.41 1.85
C VAL A 138 -0.19 -2.03 0.49
N SER A 139 -0.03 -1.26 -0.56
CA SER A 139 -0.23 -1.68 -1.95
C SER A 139 0.77 -0.98 -2.87
N GLY A 140 0.89 -1.49 -4.07
CA GLY A 140 1.77 -0.90 -5.09
C GLY A 140 1.80 -1.77 -6.34
N MET A 141 2.25 -1.18 -7.43
CA MET A 141 2.32 -1.84 -8.74
C MET A 141 3.76 -2.19 -9.10
N SER A 142 4.01 -3.41 -9.63
CA SER A 142 5.31 -3.81 -10.17
C SER A 142 6.42 -3.67 -9.11
N ALA A 143 7.38 -2.76 -9.29
CA ALA A 143 8.38 -2.42 -8.27
C ALA A 143 7.73 -1.99 -6.94
N GLY A 144 6.61 -1.25 -6.99
CA GLY A 144 5.83 -0.91 -5.80
C GLY A 144 5.19 -2.13 -5.14
N GLY A 145 4.76 -3.12 -5.91
CA GLY A 145 4.28 -4.41 -5.41
C GLY A 145 5.39 -5.22 -4.73
N TYR A 146 6.60 -5.19 -5.28
CA TYR A 146 7.78 -5.76 -4.64
C TYR A 146 8.06 -5.08 -3.28
N LEU A 147 8.05 -3.73 -3.24
CA LEU A 147 8.24 -2.99 -1.99
C LEU A 147 7.14 -3.28 -0.97
N THR A 148 5.88 -3.39 -1.42
CA THR A 148 4.74 -3.81 -0.57
C THR A 148 5.03 -5.11 0.16
N MET A 149 5.51 -6.13 -0.57
CA MET A 149 5.83 -7.43 0.00
C MET A 149 7.07 -7.37 0.91
N MET A 150 8.14 -6.71 0.49
CA MET A 150 9.35 -6.60 1.31
C MET A 150 9.11 -5.88 2.64
N VAL A 151 8.34 -4.78 2.63
CA VAL A 151 8.00 -4.04 3.85
C VAL A 151 7.09 -4.84 4.78
N GLY A 152 6.10 -5.53 4.22
CA GLY A 152 5.06 -6.19 5.01
C GLY A 152 5.34 -7.65 5.36
N MET A 153 6.34 -8.29 4.75
CA MET A 153 6.66 -9.69 5.01
C MET A 153 7.98 -9.89 5.76
N ASP A 154 9.00 -9.04 5.53
CA ASP A 154 10.24 -9.08 6.30
C ASP A 154 10.06 -8.37 7.65
N PRO A 155 10.00 -9.12 8.79
CA PRO A 155 9.72 -8.52 10.09
C PRO A 155 10.82 -7.57 10.57
N SER A 156 12.04 -7.70 10.05
CA SER A 156 13.15 -6.83 10.42
C SER A 156 12.94 -5.40 9.93
N ARG A 157 12.17 -5.18 8.86
CA ARG A 157 11.95 -3.88 8.26
C ARG A 157 11.14 -2.97 9.18
N LEU A 158 9.89 -3.30 9.43
CA LEU A 158 9.05 -2.54 10.36
C LEU A 158 9.56 -2.59 11.80
N GLY A 159 10.27 -3.66 12.17
CA GLY A 159 10.92 -3.80 13.48
C GLY A 159 11.89 -2.66 13.81
N LYS A 160 12.59 -2.09 12.82
CA LYS A 160 13.44 -0.89 12.99
C LYS A 160 12.66 0.31 13.56
N TYR A 161 11.36 0.36 13.36
CA TYR A 161 10.47 1.44 13.78
C TYR A 161 9.56 1.08 14.96
N GLY A 162 9.74 -0.11 15.55
CA GLY A 162 8.95 -0.62 16.67
C GLY A 162 7.58 -1.19 16.27
N PHE A 163 7.39 -1.52 14.99
CA PHE A 163 6.19 -2.16 14.46
C PHE A 163 6.46 -3.60 14.02
N ARG A 164 5.40 -4.38 13.91
CA ARG A 164 5.40 -5.74 13.37
C ARG A 164 4.64 -5.76 12.04
N PRO A 165 4.89 -6.73 11.15
CA PRO A 165 4.05 -6.95 9.97
C PRO A 165 2.55 -7.01 10.31
N THR A 166 2.18 -7.66 11.41
CA THR A 166 0.78 -7.80 11.88
C THR A 166 0.13 -6.52 12.41
N ASP A 167 0.85 -5.42 12.51
CA ASP A 167 0.27 -4.11 12.79
C ASP A 167 -0.34 -3.48 11.52
N LEU A 168 -0.08 -4.07 10.34
CA LEU A 168 -0.76 -3.74 9.09
C LEU A 168 -2.08 -4.51 8.97
N ALA A 169 -3.10 -3.86 8.47
CA ALA A 169 -4.40 -4.48 8.18
C ALA A 169 -4.35 -5.43 6.98
N GLY A 170 -3.41 -5.23 6.05
CA GLY A 170 -3.20 -6.13 4.92
C GLY A 170 -2.23 -5.63 3.88
N LEU A 171 -1.84 -6.55 2.98
CA LEU A 171 -0.95 -6.32 1.84
C LEU A 171 -1.70 -6.63 0.54
N ALA A 172 -1.60 -5.73 -0.43
CA ALA A 172 -2.24 -5.90 -1.74
C ALA A 172 -1.26 -5.58 -2.89
N PRO A 173 -0.16 -6.35 -3.06
CA PRO A 173 0.76 -6.15 -4.17
C PRO A 173 0.08 -6.45 -5.51
N ILE A 174 0.30 -5.57 -6.51
CA ILE A 174 -0.14 -5.78 -7.89
C ILE A 174 1.08 -6.05 -8.77
N SER A 175 1.14 -7.20 -9.41
CA SER A 175 2.23 -7.66 -10.29
C SER A 175 3.64 -7.40 -9.72
N GLY A 176 3.78 -7.50 -8.39
CA GLY A 176 5.05 -7.38 -7.68
C GLY A 176 5.95 -8.58 -7.96
N GLN A 177 7.27 -8.41 -8.01
CA GLN A 177 8.19 -9.54 -8.11
C GLN A 177 8.34 -10.21 -6.74
N ALA A 178 8.02 -11.51 -6.65
CA ALA A 178 8.10 -12.26 -5.40
C ALA A 178 9.49 -12.86 -5.14
N THR A 179 10.32 -12.96 -6.18
CA THR A 179 11.75 -13.25 -6.08
C THR A 179 12.56 -11.96 -5.93
N LYS A 180 13.88 -12.04 -5.79
CA LYS A 180 14.75 -10.85 -5.77
C LYS A 180 14.57 -10.03 -7.05
N HIS A 181 14.22 -8.76 -6.90
CA HIS A 181 13.88 -7.90 -8.03
C HIS A 181 15.03 -7.82 -9.03
N PHE A 182 14.72 -8.02 -10.33
CA PHE A 182 15.73 -8.13 -11.39
C PHE A 182 16.64 -6.90 -11.47
N ASN A 183 16.14 -5.67 -11.28
CA ASN A 183 16.98 -4.48 -11.26
C ASN A 183 17.86 -4.39 -10.00
N VAL A 184 17.40 -4.89 -8.85
CA VAL A 184 18.25 -5.00 -7.66
C VAL A 184 19.43 -5.92 -7.94
N ARG A 185 19.21 -7.00 -8.68
CA ARG A 185 20.26 -7.93 -9.14
C ARG A 185 21.21 -7.26 -10.11
N ALA A 186 20.67 -6.69 -11.20
CA ALA A 186 21.46 -6.09 -12.28
C ALA A 186 22.33 -4.92 -11.76
N PHE A 187 21.79 -4.08 -10.88
CA PHE A 187 22.54 -2.95 -10.30
C PHE A 187 23.57 -3.40 -9.25
N ALA A 188 23.45 -4.62 -8.74
CA ALA A 188 24.46 -5.27 -7.89
C ALA A 188 25.49 -6.08 -8.70
N GLY A 189 25.49 -5.96 -10.05
CA GLY A 189 26.45 -6.64 -10.92
C GLY A 189 26.11 -8.08 -11.28
N ASP A 190 24.88 -8.56 -10.98
CA ASP A 190 24.42 -9.88 -11.41
C ASP A 190 24.17 -9.89 -12.93
N VAL A 191 24.83 -10.80 -13.61
CA VAL A 191 24.78 -10.97 -15.08
C VAL A 191 23.89 -12.12 -15.55
N ASP A 192 23.27 -12.83 -14.63
CA ASP A 192 22.37 -13.93 -14.94
C ASP A 192 21.10 -13.43 -15.66
N PRO A 193 20.42 -14.27 -16.44
CA PRO A 193 19.20 -13.90 -17.16
C PRO A 193 18.16 -13.22 -16.26
N GLN A 194 17.50 -12.18 -16.78
CA GLN A 194 16.57 -11.33 -16.05
C GLN A 194 15.49 -12.12 -15.28
N TYR A 195 14.96 -13.17 -15.91
CA TYR A 195 13.85 -13.96 -15.36
C TYR A 195 14.32 -15.21 -14.59
N LEU A 196 15.64 -15.41 -14.41
CA LEU A 196 16.12 -16.46 -13.52
C LEU A 196 15.75 -16.11 -12.08
N PRO A 197 14.89 -16.90 -11.40
CA PRO A 197 14.45 -16.57 -10.04
C PRO A 197 15.61 -16.72 -9.05
N LYS A 198 15.81 -15.70 -8.24
CA LYS A 198 16.77 -15.73 -7.12
C LYS A 198 16.03 -15.44 -5.81
N ILE A 199 16.29 -16.26 -4.81
CA ILE A 199 15.66 -16.13 -3.48
C ILE A 199 16.77 -15.96 -2.46
N ASP A 200 16.84 -14.77 -1.91
CA ASP A 200 17.71 -14.39 -0.79
C ASP A 200 16.97 -13.42 0.14
N ARG A 201 17.67 -12.74 1.04
CA ARG A 201 17.09 -11.76 1.97
C ARG A 201 16.37 -10.58 1.30
N LEU A 202 16.54 -10.38 -0.01
CA LEU A 202 15.86 -9.34 -0.81
C LEU A 202 14.76 -9.94 -1.71
N ALA A 203 14.29 -11.14 -1.39
CA ALA A 203 13.20 -11.82 -2.08
C ALA A 203 12.01 -12.01 -1.13
N PRO A 204 10.82 -11.49 -1.43
CA PRO A 204 9.62 -11.71 -0.62
C PRO A 204 9.35 -13.19 -0.29
N LEU A 205 9.61 -14.11 -1.23
CA LEU A 205 9.46 -15.56 -1.03
C LEU A 205 10.26 -16.12 0.16
N ALA A 206 11.36 -15.48 0.57
CA ALA A 206 12.15 -15.89 1.73
C ALA A 206 11.40 -15.68 3.07
N TYR A 207 10.31 -14.91 3.07
CA TYR A 207 9.59 -14.50 4.27
C TYR A 207 8.16 -15.05 4.36
N CYS A 208 7.83 -16.08 3.57
CA CYS A 208 6.55 -16.76 3.70
C CYS A 208 6.38 -17.31 5.13
N SER A 209 5.25 -17.00 5.78
CA SER A 209 4.98 -17.37 7.16
C SER A 209 3.47 -17.36 7.42
N LYS A 210 3.04 -18.04 8.48
CA LYS A 210 1.66 -17.96 8.99
C LYS A 210 1.39 -16.62 9.71
N ASP A 211 2.43 -15.95 10.19
CA ASP A 211 2.35 -14.76 11.05
C ASP A 211 2.44 -13.46 10.23
N LEU A 212 1.99 -13.49 8.97
CA LEU A 212 1.89 -12.33 8.10
C LEU A 212 0.53 -11.61 8.25
N PRO A 213 0.41 -10.32 7.88
CA PRO A 213 -0.88 -9.69 7.72
C PRO A 213 -1.68 -10.37 6.59
N PRO A 214 -3.02 -10.22 6.55
CA PRO A 214 -3.80 -10.65 5.39
C PRO A 214 -3.16 -10.19 4.08
N ILE A 215 -3.09 -11.06 3.06
CA ILE A 215 -2.43 -10.73 1.81
C ILE A 215 -3.25 -11.16 0.60
N VAL A 216 -3.47 -10.23 -0.34
CA VAL A 216 -3.99 -10.54 -1.67
C VAL A 216 -2.95 -10.20 -2.71
N SER A 217 -2.35 -11.22 -3.33
CA SER A 217 -1.46 -11.01 -4.47
C SER A 217 -2.27 -10.98 -5.76
N ILE A 218 -2.15 -9.88 -6.50
CA ILE A 218 -2.90 -9.59 -7.72
C ILE A 218 -1.93 -9.53 -8.87
N CYS A 219 -2.21 -10.22 -9.98
CA CYS A 219 -1.34 -10.22 -11.16
C CYS A 219 -2.16 -10.13 -12.44
N GLY A 220 -1.52 -9.73 -13.52
CA GLY A 220 -1.99 -10.02 -14.87
C GLY A 220 -2.05 -11.52 -15.11
N GLU A 221 -2.61 -11.91 -16.24
CA GLU A 221 -2.82 -13.31 -16.59
C GLU A 221 -1.78 -13.77 -17.63
N PRO A 222 -1.13 -14.95 -17.44
CA PRO A 222 -0.35 -15.55 -18.51
C PRO A 222 -1.24 -15.84 -19.74
N PRO A 223 -0.74 -15.66 -20.98
CA PRO A 223 0.65 -15.32 -21.35
C PRO A 223 0.93 -13.81 -21.48
N TRP A 224 -0.02 -12.91 -21.12
CA TRP A 224 0.12 -11.46 -21.32
C TRP A 224 0.96 -10.79 -20.24
N GLU A 225 0.95 -11.34 -19.01
CA GLU A 225 1.81 -10.85 -17.92
C GLU A 225 3.29 -11.14 -18.23
N TRP A 226 4.20 -10.43 -17.59
CA TRP A 226 5.63 -10.71 -17.72
C TRP A 226 5.97 -12.15 -17.30
N PRO A 227 6.96 -12.77 -17.98
CA PRO A 227 7.35 -14.15 -17.69
C PRO A 227 7.60 -14.39 -16.20
N CYS A 228 7.13 -15.52 -15.69
CA CYS A 228 7.26 -15.98 -14.31
C CYS A 228 6.51 -15.12 -13.25
N ARG A 229 5.94 -13.97 -13.61
CA ARG A 229 5.37 -13.03 -12.65
C ARG A 229 4.15 -13.60 -11.91
N ALA A 230 3.21 -14.17 -12.63
CA ALA A 230 2.02 -14.77 -12.03
C ALA A 230 2.37 -16.05 -11.26
N GLU A 231 3.29 -16.86 -11.80
CA GLU A 231 3.74 -18.12 -11.20
C GLU A 231 4.45 -17.90 -9.87
N GLU A 232 5.40 -16.94 -9.79
CA GLU A 232 6.10 -16.64 -8.54
C GLU A 232 5.17 -16.07 -7.46
N ASN A 233 4.18 -15.25 -7.85
CA ASN A 233 3.19 -14.73 -6.92
C ASN A 233 2.21 -15.82 -6.45
N ARG A 234 1.80 -16.73 -7.33
CA ARG A 234 1.02 -17.91 -6.95
C ARG A 234 1.80 -18.82 -5.99
N LEU A 235 3.09 -19.03 -6.26
CA LEU A 235 3.98 -19.80 -5.38
C LEU A 235 4.08 -19.15 -4.00
N LEU A 236 4.25 -17.82 -3.92
CA LEU A 236 4.31 -17.08 -2.66
C LEU A 236 3.05 -17.32 -1.82
N ILE A 237 1.86 -17.16 -2.41
CA ILE A 237 0.59 -17.38 -1.70
C ILE A 237 0.43 -18.85 -1.30
N ALA A 238 0.75 -19.78 -2.20
CA ALA A 238 0.68 -21.23 -1.91
C ALA A 238 1.62 -21.60 -0.75
N SER A 239 2.82 -21.03 -0.70
CA SER A 239 3.78 -21.26 0.38
C SER A 239 3.27 -20.72 1.72
N CYS A 240 2.70 -19.51 1.73
CA CYS A 240 2.08 -18.95 2.94
C CYS A 240 0.96 -19.86 3.47
N VAL A 241 0.06 -20.31 2.58
CA VAL A 241 -1.04 -21.22 2.95
C VAL A 241 -0.51 -22.56 3.47
N ALA A 242 0.50 -23.13 2.82
CA ALA A 242 1.12 -24.39 3.26
C ALA A 242 1.76 -24.28 4.66
N LEU A 243 2.24 -23.07 5.01
CA LEU A 243 2.77 -22.77 6.34
C LEU A 243 1.67 -22.41 7.38
N GLY A 244 0.40 -22.44 6.99
CA GLY A 244 -0.74 -22.21 7.89
C GLY A 244 -1.28 -20.77 7.90
N HIS A 245 -0.93 -19.93 6.92
CA HIS A 245 -1.52 -18.60 6.81
C HIS A 245 -2.95 -18.68 6.25
N GLU A 246 -3.94 -18.26 7.04
CA GLU A 246 -5.36 -18.45 6.71
C GLU A 246 -5.95 -17.36 5.80
N LYS A 247 -5.34 -16.16 5.75
CA LYS A 247 -5.87 -14.98 5.03
C LYS A 247 -5.00 -14.62 3.85
N ALA A 248 -4.90 -15.52 2.88
CA ALA A 248 -4.07 -15.35 1.68
C ALA A 248 -4.89 -15.64 0.41
N TRP A 249 -4.87 -14.70 -0.53
CA TRP A 249 -5.60 -14.77 -1.80
C TRP A 249 -4.65 -14.55 -2.97
N PHE A 250 -4.96 -15.21 -4.08
CA PHE A 250 -4.32 -14.95 -5.36
C PHE A 250 -5.37 -14.59 -6.40
N VAL A 251 -5.17 -13.46 -7.07
CA VAL A 251 -6.05 -12.96 -8.14
C VAL A 251 -5.27 -12.88 -9.44
N SER A 252 -5.75 -13.57 -10.47
CA SER A 252 -5.31 -13.41 -11.84
C SER A 252 -6.33 -12.56 -12.58
N CYS A 253 -5.92 -11.39 -13.07
CA CYS A 253 -6.79 -10.46 -13.80
C CYS A 253 -6.90 -10.94 -15.26
N PRO A 254 -8.10 -11.38 -15.72
CA PRO A 254 -8.26 -11.93 -17.08
C PRO A 254 -7.83 -10.93 -18.15
N TYR A 255 -7.10 -11.42 -19.16
CA TYR A 255 -6.62 -10.67 -20.33
C TYR A 255 -5.77 -9.42 -19.98
N ALA A 256 -5.29 -9.28 -18.75
CA ALA A 256 -4.45 -8.17 -18.35
C ALA A 256 -2.97 -8.54 -18.54
N ASP A 257 -2.26 -7.72 -19.31
CA ASP A 257 -0.81 -7.67 -19.34
C ASP A 257 -0.27 -6.93 -18.08
N HIS A 258 1.07 -6.83 -17.98
CA HIS A 258 1.71 -6.15 -16.86
C HIS A 258 1.20 -4.72 -16.62
N GLY A 259 0.98 -3.93 -17.69
CA GLY A 259 0.49 -2.55 -17.58
C GLY A 259 -0.98 -2.47 -17.19
N ARG A 260 -1.82 -3.31 -17.79
CA ARG A 260 -3.25 -3.37 -17.52
C ARG A 260 -3.57 -3.98 -16.16
N ALA A 261 -2.66 -4.77 -15.58
CA ALA A 261 -2.82 -5.33 -14.24
C ALA A 261 -3.07 -4.25 -13.17
N LEU A 262 -2.55 -3.02 -13.35
CA LEU A 262 -2.86 -1.90 -12.46
C LEU A 262 -4.37 -1.59 -12.47
N THR A 263 -4.92 -1.28 -13.64
CA THR A 263 -6.33 -0.87 -13.76
C THR A 263 -7.29 -2.01 -13.41
N ALA A 264 -6.95 -3.24 -13.80
CA ALA A 264 -7.75 -4.43 -13.50
C ALA A 264 -7.63 -4.84 -12.02
N GLY A 265 -6.52 -4.55 -11.36
CA GLY A 265 -6.22 -4.97 -10.00
C GLY A 265 -6.76 -4.03 -8.92
N VAL A 266 -6.86 -2.73 -9.19
CA VAL A 266 -7.33 -1.74 -8.19
C VAL A 266 -8.70 -2.10 -7.60
N PRO A 267 -9.71 -2.57 -8.35
CA PRO A 267 -10.97 -3.00 -7.77
C PRO A 267 -10.82 -4.12 -6.71
N TYR A 268 -9.86 -5.03 -6.87
CA TYR A 268 -9.60 -6.06 -5.88
C TYR A 268 -8.90 -5.49 -4.63
N VAL A 269 -8.07 -4.46 -4.77
CA VAL A 269 -7.53 -3.71 -3.63
C VAL A 269 -8.67 -3.07 -2.83
N GLU A 270 -9.64 -2.44 -3.50
CA GLU A 270 -10.84 -1.85 -2.86
C GLU A 270 -11.63 -2.90 -2.09
N LEU A 271 -11.98 -4.00 -2.74
CA LEU A 271 -12.72 -5.10 -2.12
C LEU A 271 -11.98 -5.66 -0.90
N PHE A 272 -10.65 -5.79 -0.99
CA PHE A 272 -9.82 -6.26 0.10
C PHE A 272 -9.84 -5.30 1.29
N VAL A 273 -9.63 -4.00 1.05
CA VAL A 273 -9.67 -2.95 2.08
C VAL A 273 -11.03 -2.84 2.75
N GLN A 274 -12.11 -3.06 2.00
CA GLN A 274 -13.48 -3.06 2.49
C GLN A 274 -13.89 -4.39 3.17
N GLY A 275 -13.00 -5.40 3.21
CA GLY A 275 -13.32 -6.72 3.76
C GLY A 275 -14.34 -7.50 2.93
N ARG A 276 -14.47 -7.21 1.63
CA ARG A 276 -15.47 -7.76 0.69
C ARG A 276 -14.87 -8.68 -0.37
N LEU A 277 -13.56 -9.02 -0.22
CA LEU A 277 -12.91 -9.91 -1.19
C LEU A 277 -13.54 -11.31 -1.09
N PRO A 278 -13.99 -11.91 -2.23
CA PRO A 278 -14.68 -13.20 -2.21
C PRO A 278 -13.76 -14.32 -1.68
N ASP A 279 -14.31 -15.17 -0.81
CA ASP A 279 -13.58 -16.35 -0.28
C ASP A 279 -13.20 -17.34 -1.39
N SER A 280 -13.95 -17.38 -2.49
CA SER A 280 -13.65 -18.22 -3.66
C SER A 280 -12.28 -17.92 -4.31
N LEU A 281 -11.72 -16.74 -4.05
CA LEU A 281 -10.37 -16.34 -4.49
C LEU A 281 -9.28 -16.77 -3.50
N ARG A 282 -9.65 -17.32 -2.33
CA ARG A 282 -8.68 -17.81 -1.33
C ARG A 282 -8.03 -19.08 -1.85
N LEU A 283 -6.70 -19.08 -1.89
CA LEU A 283 -5.97 -20.28 -2.27
C LEU A 283 -6.08 -21.33 -1.14
N GLY A 284 -6.48 -22.55 -1.49
CA GLY A 284 -6.68 -23.63 -0.50
C GLY A 284 -8.04 -23.65 0.21
N ALA A 285 -8.96 -22.76 -0.10
CA ALA A 285 -10.36 -22.93 0.31
C ALA A 285 -10.86 -24.26 -0.25
N ARG A 286 -11.24 -25.21 0.63
CA ARG A 286 -11.85 -26.48 0.18
C ARG A 286 -13.15 -26.14 -0.55
N ARG A 287 -13.24 -26.61 -1.79
CA ARG A 287 -14.49 -26.57 -2.55
C ARG A 287 -15.52 -27.51 -1.91
#